data_9502217f86c7f38670e68503fdb371ad
#
_entry.id   9502217f86c7f38670e68503fdb371ad
#
_cell.length_a   1.000
_cell.length_b   1.000
_cell.length_c   1.000
_cell.angle_alpha   90.00
_cell.angle_beta   90.00
_cell.angle_gamma   90.00
#
_symmetry.space_group_name_H-M   'P 1'
#
loop_
_entity.id
_entity.type
_entity.pdbx_description
1 polymer ?
#
loop_
_entity_poly.entity_id
_entity_poly.type
_entity_poly.pdbx_seq_one_letter_code
_entity_poly.pdbx_strand_id
1 'polypeptide(L)'
;MNITLEERTAETVAIYFRKADTPLIRKTLPQKAKTLEGAIADYKATLLPGATSYGRTIWADGVYVGDIWCYGIHSENTPNAMIRNCFLSYCIFETGYWNKGLATEALRLFMQEIIPKYDLNTIGAFTYADNLPSIKVLEKNHFVMVEEFMEKGISSKYFEYHR
;
A
#
# COMPACT_ATOMS: atom_id res chain seq x y z
N MET A 1 13.40 16.91 -0.89
CA MET A 1 13.54 15.46 -0.62
C MET A 1 13.28 14.69 -1.91
N ASN A 2 14.23 13.88 -2.32
CA ASN A 2 14.11 13.08 -3.54
C ASN A 2 13.53 11.71 -3.21
N ILE A 3 12.33 11.41 -3.72
CA ILE A 3 11.61 10.17 -3.45
C ILE A 3 11.63 9.31 -4.71
N THR A 4 12.06 8.06 -4.58
CA THR A 4 12.07 7.08 -5.66
C THR A 4 11.41 5.78 -5.20
N LEU A 5 10.86 5.06 -6.17
CA LEU A 5 10.34 3.72 -5.98
C LEU A 5 11.26 2.73 -6.69
N GLU A 6 11.65 1.68 -5.98
CA GLU A 6 12.56 0.66 -6.51
C GLU A 6 11.94 -0.73 -6.41
N GLU A 7 12.52 -1.68 -7.12
CA GLU A 7 12.06 -3.07 -7.05
C GLU A 7 12.29 -3.64 -5.66
N ARG A 8 11.37 -4.49 -5.23
CA ARG A 8 11.58 -5.33 -4.05
C ARG A 8 12.61 -6.41 -4.35
N THR A 9 13.35 -6.78 -3.31
CA THR A 9 14.26 -7.93 -3.33
C THR A 9 14.03 -8.75 -2.07
N ALA A 10 14.53 -9.98 -2.03
CA ALA A 10 14.47 -10.79 -0.81
C ALA A 10 15.12 -10.06 0.37
N GLU A 11 16.20 -9.32 0.10
CA GLU A 11 16.90 -8.52 1.13
C GLU A 11 16.01 -7.40 1.66
N THR A 12 15.35 -6.61 0.80
CA THR A 12 14.49 -5.54 1.26
C THR A 12 13.25 -6.07 1.97
N VAL A 13 12.72 -7.21 1.54
CA VAL A 13 11.60 -7.87 2.24
C VAL A 13 12.00 -8.24 3.67
N ALA A 14 13.21 -8.76 3.87
CA ALA A 14 13.72 -9.10 5.19
C ALA A 14 13.89 -7.84 6.07
N ILE A 15 14.38 -6.75 5.49
CA ILE A 15 14.54 -5.46 6.20
C ILE A 15 13.17 -4.94 6.62
N TYR A 16 12.21 -4.92 5.69
CA TYR A 16 10.85 -4.47 5.96
C TYR A 16 10.19 -5.29 7.08
N PHE A 17 10.29 -6.61 6.99
CA PHE A 17 9.71 -7.51 7.99
C PHE A 17 10.19 -7.16 9.40
N ARG A 18 11.48 -6.88 9.56
CA ARG A 18 12.05 -6.52 10.85
C ARG A 18 11.67 -5.10 11.28
N LYS A 19 11.78 -4.13 10.39
CA LYS A 19 11.59 -2.72 10.73
C LYS A 19 10.12 -2.32 10.91
N ALA A 20 9.21 -2.97 10.20
CA ALA A 20 7.78 -2.72 10.36
C ALA A 20 7.18 -3.41 11.59
N ASP A 21 7.92 -4.29 12.24
CA ASP A 21 7.47 -5.03 13.41
C ASP A 21 7.70 -4.22 14.71
N THR A 22 7.00 -3.10 14.83
CA THR A 22 7.02 -2.28 16.04
C THR A 22 5.59 -2.03 16.52
N PRO A 23 5.37 -1.82 17.84
CA PRO A 23 4.03 -1.54 18.36
C PRO A 23 3.37 -0.34 17.70
N LEU A 24 4.14 0.70 17.39
CA LEU A 24 3.64 1.93 16.78
C LEU A 24 3.08 1.66 15.38
N ILE A 25 3.81 0.90 14.56
CA ILE A 25 3.39 0.58 13.19
C ILE A 25 2.23 -0.42 13.21
N ARG A 26 2.26 -1.41 14.09
CA ARG A 26 1.19 -2.41 14.20
C ARG A 26 -0.16 -1.84 14.58
N LYS A 27 -0.21 -0.68 15.21
CA LYS A 27 -1.48 -0.01 15.50
C LYS A 27 -2.28 0.33 14.25
N THR A 28 -1.60 0.66 13.15
CA THR A 28 -2.23 1.13 11.92
C THR A 28 -2.13 0.13 10.78
N LEU A 29 -1.20 -0.81 10.86
CA LEU A 29 -0.94 -1.79 9.80
C LEU A 29 -0.54 -3.12 10.40
N PRO A 30 -1.50 -4.02 10.68
CA PRO A 30 -1.20 -5.36 11.16
C PRO A 30 -0.37 -6.15 10.14
N GLN A 31 0.66 -6.79 10.58
CA GLN A 31 1.51 -7.61 9.73
C GLN A 31 0.79 -8.92 9.35
N LYS A 32 0.71 -9.22 8.05
CA LYS A 32 0.06 -10.45 7.58
C LYS A 32 0.94 -11.68 7.79
N ALA A 33 2.20 -11.59 7.39
CA ALA A 33 3.13 -12.70 7.54
C ALA A 33 3.64 -12.74 8.97
N LYS A 34 3.56 -13.90 9.60
CA LYS A 34 4.02 -14.10 10.98
C LYS A 34 5.47 -14.49 11.07
N THR A 35 6.07 -14.95 9.97
CA THR A 35 7.46 -15.38 9.90
C THR A 35 8.16 -14.72 8.71
N LEU A 36 9.49 -14.61 8.82
CA LEU A 36 10.31 -14.12 7.70
C LEU A 36 10.19 -15.03 6.48
N GLU A 37 10.15 -16.33 6.69
CA GLU A 37 9.98 -17.29 5.59
C GLU A 37 8.66 -17.07 4.85
N GLY A 38 7.58 -16.83 5.60
CA GLY A 38 6.27 -16.51 5.05
C GLY A 38 6.28 -15.21 4.25
N ALA A 39 6.95 -14.18 4.75
CA ALA A 39 7.07 -12.90 4.06
C ALA A 39 7.82 -13.05 2.73
N ILE A 40 8.91 -13.82 2.72
CA ILE A 40 9.67 -14.08 1.49
C ILE A 40 8.86 -14.91 0.51
N ALA A 41 8.12 -15.92 0.99
CA ALA A 41 7.24 -16.73 0.14
C ALA A 41 6.15 -15.87 -0.52
N ASP A 42 5.53 -14.97 0.24
CA ASP A 42 4.53 -14.03 -0.29
C ASP A 42 5.15 -13.11 -1.36
N TYR A 43 6.34 -12.59 -1.12
CA TYR A 43 7.06 -11.80 -2.09
C TYR A 43 7.33 -12.59 -3.38
N LYS A 44 7.83 -13.81 -3.28
CA LYS A 44 8.11 -14.63 -4.47
C LYS A 44 6.85 -14.93 -5.27
N ALA A 45 5.71 -15.08 -4.61
CA ALA A 45 4.43 -15.27 -5.27
C ALA A 45 4.05 -14.07 -6.15
N THR A 46 4.46 -12.85 -5.77
CA THR A 46 4.18 -11.65 -6.58
C THR A 46 4.96 -11.60 -7.89
N LEU A 47 5.99 -12.43 -8.04
CA LEU A 47 6.83 -12.48 -9.24
C LEU A 47 6.29 -13.46 -10.30
N LEU A 48 5.28 -14.26 -9.95
CA LEU A 48 4.70 -15.25 -10.85
C LEU A 48 3.72 -14.62 -11.83
N PRO A 49 3.59 -15.18 -13.06
CA PRO A 49 2.55 -14.73 -13.99
C PRO A 49 1.16 -14.84 -13.35
N GLY A 50 0.31 -13.85 -13.57
CA GLY A 50 -1.03 -13.83 -13.01
C GLY A 50 -1.12 -13.47 -11.54
N ALA A 51 -0.03 -13.00 -10.94
CA ALA A 51 -0.04 -12.54 -9.55
C ALA A 51 -1.07 -11.41 -9.36
N THR A 52 -1.77 -11.45 -8.23
CA THR A 52 -2.82 -10.48 -7.89
C THR A 52 -2.33 -9.37 -6.97
N SER A 53 -1.03 -9.31 -6.71
CA SER A 53 -0.41 -8.26 -5.91
C SER A 53 0.94 -7.86 -6.49
N TYR A 54 1.33 -6.60 -6.20
CA TYR A 54 2.54 -6.00 -6.73
C TYR A 54 3.01 -4.91 -5.76
N GLY A 55 4.30 -4.79 -5.56
CA GLY A 55 4.82 -3.79 -4.63
C GLY A 55 6.16 -3.20 -5.05
N ARG A 56 6.46 -2.07 -4.43
CA ARG A 56 7.71 -1.33 -4.60
C ARG A 56 8.28 -0.95 -3.24
N THR A 57 9.57 -0.73 -3.20
CA THR A 57 10.22 -0.10 -2.05
C THR A 57 10.24 1.42 -2.24
N ILE A 58 10.15 2.15 -1.13
CA ILE A 58 10.17 3.62 -1.12
C ILE A 58 11.50 4.08 -0.56
N TRP A 59 12.16 4.97 -1.28
CA TRP A 59 13.46 5.53 -0.92
C TRP A 59 13.37 7.05 -0.86
N ALA A 60 13.94 7.64 0.17
CA ALA A 60 14.03 9.08 0.34
C ALA A 60 15.51 9.47 0.45
N ASP A 61 15.98 10.27 -0.50
CA ASP A 61 17.38 10.70 -0.57
C ASP A 61 18.37 9.53 -0.46
N GLY A 62 18.05 8.41 -1.12
CA GLY A 62 18.88 7.20 -1.10
C GLY A 62 18.75 6.31 0.12
N VAL A 63 17.82 6.61 1.03
CA VAL A 63 17.55 5.80 2.23
C VAL A 63 16.27 5.01 2.05
N TYR A 64 16.31 3.71 2.32
CA TYR A 64 15.11 2.86 2.29
C TYR A 64 14.23 3.15 3.51
N VAL A 65 13.01 3.64 3.27
CA VAL A 65 12.13 4.14 4.34
C VAL A 65 10.79 3.42 4.46
N GLY A 66 10.40 2.63 3.48
CA GLY A 66 9.11 1.95 3.53
C GLY A 66 8.78 1.18 2.27
N ASP A 67 7.57 0.62 2.24
CA ASP A 67 7.03 -0.11 1.10
C ASP A 67 5.65 0.42 0.73
N ILE A 68 5.31 0.28 -0.54
CA ILE A 68 3.97 0.53 -1.07
C ILE A 68 3.58 -0.63 -1.97
N TRP A 69 2.32 -1.08 -1.88
CA TRP A 69 1.87 -2.24 -2.65
C TRP A 69 0.40 -2.16 -2.98
N CYS A 70 0.01 -2.87 -4.03
CA CYS A 70 -1.38 -3.11 -4.36
C CYS A 70 -1.68 -4.61 -4.32
N TYR A 71 -2.93 -4.95 -4.07
CA TYR A 71 -3.38 -6.32 -3.94
C TYR A 71 -4.81 -6.44 -4.44
N GLY A 72 -5.29 -7.67 -4.60
CA GLY A 72 -6.62 -7.92 -5.14
C GLY A 72 -6.79 -7.35 -6.54
N ILE A 73 -5.73 -7.41 -7.38
CA ILE A 73 -5.76 -6.85 -8.72
C ILE A 73 -6.82 -7.59 -9.54
N HIS A 74 -7.77 -6.82 -10.09
CA HIS A 74 -8.92 -7.31 -10.89
C HIS A 74 -9.79 -8.33 -10.14
N SER A 75 -9.82 -8.27 -8.79
CA SER A 75 -10.56 -9.24 -7.98
C SER A 75 -12.07 -9.16 -8.14
N GLU A 76 -12.59 -8.01 -8.60
CA GLU A 76 -14.02 -7.79 -8.82
C GLU A 76 -14.41 -7.88 -10.31
N ASN A 77 -13.50 -8.32 -11.16
CA ASN A 77 -13.84 -8.55 -12.56
C ASN A 77 -14.85 -9.69 -12.68
N THR A 78 -15.97 -9.38 -13.30
CA THR A 78 -16.97 -10.38 -13.69
C THR A 78 -17.17 -10.29 -15.20
N PRO A 79 -17.71 -11.35 -15.83
CA PRO A 79 -17.95 -11.32 -17.28
C PRO A 79 -18.78 -10.12 -17.76
N ASN A 80 -19.62 -9.57 -16.89
CA ASN A 80 -20.55 -8.50 -17.23
C ASN A 80 -20.15 -7.13 -16.68
N ALA A 81 -19.16 -7.03 -15.79
CA ALA A 81 -18.88 -5.80 -15.05
C ALA A 81 -17.56 -5.14 -15.42
N MET A 82 -16.68 -5.69 -16.14
CA MET A 82 -15.44 -5.06 -16.62
C MET A 82 -14.79 -4.09 -15.61
N ILE A 83 -14.94 -4.40 -14.31
CA ILE A 83 -14.34 -3.58 -13.26
C ILE A 83 -12.87 -3.94 -13.17
N ARG A 84 -12.01 -2.95 -13.42
CA ARG A 84 -10.57 -3.10 -13.34
C ARG A 84 -10.09 -2.37 -12.12
N ASN A 85 -9.86 -3.11 -11.05
CA ASN A 85 -9.59 -2.55 -9.73
C ASN A 85 -8.42 -3.21 -9.03
N CYS A 86 -7.92 -2.52 -8.03
CA CYS A 86 -7.08 -3.08 -6.99
C CYS A 86 -7.31 -2.33 -5.69
N PHE A 87 -6.76 -2.85 -4.61
CA PHE A 87 -6.61 -2.14 -3.33
C PHE A 87 -5.14 -1.82 -3.14
N LEU A 88 -4.86 -0.75 -2.37
CA LEU A 88 -3.47 -0.42 -2.08
C LEU A 88 -3.26 -0.13 -0.61
N SER A 89 -2.00 -0.26 -0.21
CA SER A 89 -1.56 0.03 1.14
C SER A 89 -0.08 0.46 1.10
N TYR A 90 0.37 1.11 2.16
CA TYR A 90 1.77 1.49 2.30
C TYR A 90 2.16 1.51 3.77
N CYS A 91 3.46 1.46 4.02
CA CYS A 91 4.00 1.62 5.36
C CYS A 91 5.36 2.32 5.29
N ILE A 92 5.47 3.45 5.97
CA ILE A 92 6.74 4.13 6.19
C ILE A 92 7.24 3.69 7.57
N PHE A 93 8.25 2.82 7.60
CA PHE A 93 8.76 2.29 8.86
C PHE A 93 9.79 3.21 9.52
N GLU A 94 10.35 4.18 8.78
CA GLU A 94 11.24 5.18 9.34
C GLU A 94 10.42 6.38 9.83
N THR A 95 10.10 6.40 11.11
CA THR A 95 9.18 7.39 11.69
C THR A 95 9.68 8.83 11.59
N GLY A 96 11.00 9.04 11.48
CA GLY A 96 11.58 10.36 11.26
C GLY A 96 11.17 11.02 9.93
N TYR A 97 10.63 10.25 9.00
CA TYR A 97 10.14 10.75 7.72
C TYR A 97 8.62 10.99 7.70
N TRP A 98 7.94 10.77 8.82
CA TRP A 98 6.49 11.03 8.91
C TRP A 98 6.18 12.52 8.86
N ASN A 99 4.99 12.87 8.38
CA ASN A 99 4.47 14.24 8.28
C ASN A 99 5.32 15.18 7.42
N LYS A 100 6.01 14.64 6.42
CA LYS A 100 6.88 15.42 5.52
C LYS A 100 6.45 15.33 4.06
N GLY A 101 5.26 14.79 3.79
CA GLY A 101 4.74 14.65 2.43
C GLY A 101 5.32 13.46 1.66
N LEU A 102 6.14 12.63 2.29
CA LEU A 102 6.78 11.49 1.63
C LEU A 102 5.76 10.47 1.15
N ALA A 103 4.82 10.08 1.98
CA ALA A 103 3.81 9.10 1.62
C ALA A 103 2.89 9.61 0.51
N THR A 104 2.55 10.90 0.52
CA THR A 104 1.75 11.53 -0.53
C THR A 104 2.43 11.42 -1.89
N GLU A 105 3.72 11.71 -1.95
CA GLU A 105 4.49 11.63 -3.19
C GLU A 105 4.71 10.18 -3.63
N ALA A 106 5.01 9.29 -2.70
CA ALA A 106 5.17 7.87 -3.01
C ALA A 106 3.90 7.27 -3.60
N LEU A 107 2.74 7.62 -3.03
CA LEU A 107 1.46 7.17 -3.56
C LEU A 107 1.20 7.71 -4.96
N ARG A 108 1.49 8.98 -5.19
CA ARG A 108 1.36 9.58 -6.52
C ARG A 108 2.20 8.84 -7.56
N LEU A 109 3.45 8.57 -7.24
CA LEU A 109 4.37 7.84 -8.13
C LEU A 109 3.89 6.40 -8.39
N PHE A 110 3.43 5.73 -7.34
CA PHE A 110 2.96 4.36 -7.47
C PHE A 110 1.70 4.27 -8.35
N MET A 111 0.76 5.19 -8.19
CA MET A 111 -0.44 5.25 -9.02
C MET A 111 -0.10 5.49 -10.49
N GLN A 112 0.88 6.36 -10.77
CA GLN A 112 1.36 6.58 -12.13
C GLN A 112 1.91 5.32 -12.77
N GLU A 113 2.47 4.42 -11.99
CA GLU A 113 2.99 3.14 -12.47
C GLU A 113 1.88 2.11 -12.65
N ILE A 114 1.04 1.88 -11.63
CA ILE A 114 0.11 0.76 -11.63
C ILE A 114 -1.14 0.99 -12.49
N ILE A 115 -1.59 2.23 -12.64
CA ILE A 115 -2.78 2.51 -13.44
C ILE A 115 -2.63 2.03 -14.88
N PRO A 116 -1.58 2.42 -15.62
CA PRO A 116 -1.40 1.87 -16.97
C PRO A 116 -0.96 0.40 -16.98
N LYS A 117 -0.19 -0.04 -15.98
CA LYS A 117 0.31 -1.42 -15.93
C LYS A 117 -0.83 -2.45 -15.87
N TYR A 118 -1.87 -2.16 -15.12
CA TYR A 118 -3.01 -3.06 -14.91
C TYR A 118 -4.30 -2.54 -15.53
N ASP A 119 -4.23 -1.43 -16.26
CA ASP A 119 -5.40 -0.79 -16.87
C ASP A 119 -6.51 -0.56 -15.83
N LEU A 120 -6.14 0.05 -14.72
CA LEU A 120 -7.06 0.26 -13.59
C LEU A 120 -7.99 1.42 -13.82
N ASN A 121 -9.25 1.27 -13.44
CA ASN A 121 -10.21 2.37 -13.39
C ASN A 121 -10.63 2.73 -11.95
N THR A 122 -10.38 1.84 -10.99
CA THR A 122 -10.72 2.06 -9.59
C THR A 122 -9.62 1.54 -8.68
N ILE A 123 -9.24 2.33 -7.69
CA ILE A 123 -8.30 1.93 -6.66
C ILE A 123 -8.95 2.18 -5.30
N GLY A 124 -9.01 1.13 -4.47
CA GLY A 124 -9.57 1.21 -3.12
C GLY A 124 -8.48 1.25 -2.05
N ALA A 125 -8.78 1.90 -0.93
CA ALA A 125 -7.87 1.94 0.21
C ALA A 125 -8.67 1.96 1.52
N PHE A 126 -8.22 1.17 2.49
CA PHE A 126 -8.80 1.12 3.82
C PHE A 126 -7.88 1.83 4.81
N THR A 127 -8.45 2.52 5.78
CA THR A 127 -7.70 3.11 6.89
C THR A 127 -8.56 3.17 8.14
N TYR A 128 -7.93 3.17 9.31
CA TYR A 128 -8.65 3.44 10.55
C TYR A 128 -9.12 4.90 10.56
N ALA A 129 -10.29 5.14 11.13
CA ALA A 129 -10.91 6.47 11.13
C ALA A 129 -10.09 7.52 11.87
N ASP A 130 -9.26 7.12 12.84
CA ASP A 130 -8.40 8.00 13.61
C ASP A 130 -7.01 8.21 13.00
N ASN A 131 -6.70 7.52 11.90
CA ASN A 131 -5.41 7.67 11.22
C ASN A 131 -5.45 8.88 10.28
N LEU A 132 -5.46 10.08 10.86
CA LEU A 132 -5.58 11.32 10.11
C LEU A 132 -4.45 11.55 9.10
N PRO A 133 -3.18 11.21 9.38
CA PRO A 133 -2.13 11.36 8.37
C PRO A 133 -2.40 10.54 7.12
N SER A 134 -2.87 9.29 7.27
CA SER A 134 -3.20 8.42 6.13
C SER A 134 -4.38 8.95 5.33
N ILE A 135 -5.40 9.46 6.02
CA ILE A 135 -6.56 10.09 5.35
C ILE A 135 -6.10 11.26 4.49
N LYS A 136 -5.22 12.11 5.01
CA LYS A 136 -4.69 13.25 4.24
C LYS A 136 -3.89 12.81 3.02
N VAL A 137 -3.11 11.75 3.12
CA VAL A 137 -2.37 11.19 1.98
C VAL A 137 -3.34 10.75 0.88
N LEU A 138 -4.41 10.06 1.25
CA LEU A 138 -5.44 9.62 0.30
C LEU A 138 -6.16 10.81 -0.34
N GLU A 139 -6.62 11.76 0.47
CA GLU A 139 -7.32 12.93 -0.03
C GLU A 139 -6.47 13.78 -0.98
N LYS A 140 -5.19 13.97 -0.68
CA LYS A 140 -4.26 14.69 -1.56
C LYS A 140 -4.02 13.98 -2.89
N ASN A 141 -4.28 12.69 -2.96
CA ASN A 141 -4.21 11.91 -4.18
C ASN A 141 -5.59 11.68 -4.81
N HIS A 142 -6.57 12.51 -4.45
CA HIS A 142 -7.91 12.54 -5.03
C HIS A 142 -8.77 11.32 -4.72
N PHE A 143 -8.45 10.60 -3.65
CA PHE A 143 -9.34 9.57 -3.12
C PHE A 143 -10.49 10.23 -2.38
N VAL A 144 -11.66 9.63 -2.48
CA VAL A 144 -12.90 10.10 -1.85
C VAL A 144 -13.42 9.02 -0.92
N MET A 145 -13.85 9.40 0.27
CA MET A 145 -14.43 8.45 1.22
C MET A 145 -15.76 7.93 0.67
N VAL A 146 -15.90 6.61 0.65
CA VAL A 146 -17.09 5.91 0.18
C VAL A 146 -17.93 5.41 1.35
N GLU A 147 -17.28 4.87 2.37
CA GLU A 147 -17.96 4.19 3.46
C GLU A 147 -17.19 4.33 4.76
N GLU A 148 -17.92 4.47 5.86
CA GLU A 148 -17.39 4.37 7.22
C GLU A 148 -18.05 3.16 7.87
N PHE A 149 -17.27 2.32 8.54
CA PHE A 149 -17.76 1.06 9.08
C PHE A 149 -16.96 0.66 10.32
N MET A 150 -17.53 -0.29 11.07
CA MET A 150 -16.87 -0.88 12.25
C MET A 150 -16.30 -2.24 11.87
N GLU A 151 -15.04 -2.47 12.19
CA GLU A 151 -14.39 -3.76 12.01
C GLU A 151 -13.71 -4.14 13.33
N LYS A 152 -14.14 -5.27 13.91
CA LYS A 152 -13.63 -5.76 15.20
C LYS A 152 -13.63 -4.68 16.29
N GLY A 153 -14.69 -3.86 16.32
CA GLY A 153 -14.85 -2.79 17.30
C GLY A 153 -14.04 -1.51 16.99
N ILE A 154 -13.38 -1.45 15.84
CA ILE A 154 -12.57 -0.29 15.44
C ILE A 154 -13.25 0.42 14.28
N SER A 155 -13.43 1.75 14.40
CA SER A 155 -13.97 2.56 13.32
C SER A 155 -12.98 2.67 12.18
N SER A 156 -13.43 2.35 10.96
CA SER A 156 -12.61 2.29 9.75
C SER A 156 -13.30 3.05 8.62
N LYS A 157 -12.51 3.47 7.65
CA LYS A 157 -13.00 4.16 6.46
C LYS A 157 -12.46 3.51 5.20
N TYR A 158 -13.30 3.45 4.17
CA TYR A 158 -12.94 2.99 2.85
C TYR A 158 -13.00 4.14 1.86
N PHE A 159 -11.92 4.29 1.08
CA PHE A 159 -11.76 5.35 0.09
C PHE A 159 -11.59 4.74 -1.29
N GLU A 160 -12.01 5.47 -2.31
CA GLU A 160 -11.79 5.09 -3.70
C GLU A 160 -11.23 6.25 -4.51
N TYR A 161 -10.34 5.89 -5.44
CA TYR A 161 -9.93 6.74 -6.55
C TYR A 161 -10.55 6.18 -7.83
N HIS A 162 -11.15 7.03 -8.64
CA HIS A 162 -11.71 6.69 -9.95
C HIS A 162 -10.95 7.44 -11.02
N ARG A 163 -10.48 6.69 -12.00
CA ARG A 163 -9.73 7.21 -13.15
C ARG A 163 -10.60 8.10 -14.05
#